data_e03d73ab02775c7b7100b23d9971b9a8
#
_entry.id   e03d73ab02775c7b7100b23d9971b9a8
#
_cell.length_a   1.000
_cell.length_b   1.000
_cell.length_c   1.000
_cell.angle_alpha   90.00
_cell.angle_beta   90.00
_cell.angle_gamma   90.00
#
_symmetry.space_group_name_H-M   'P 1'
#
loop_
_entity.id
_entity.type
_entity.pdbx_description
1 polymer ?
#
loop_
_entity_poly.entity_id
_entity_poly.type
_entity_poly.pdbx_seq_one_letter_code
_entity_poly.pdbx_strand_id
1 'polypeptide(L)'
;MKTLVIVSHPEYHDSGTQGFLKRATEGLENVTWHYLSESEQLDITAEQKLLMQHDRIIFQFPMYWYSAPATLKKWEDDVLTRAFTFKNEKGMLAGKEFGIVTTLGYPEKDFQAGATEGFSISEILVPYRALAHRAGMKFMSPLVISQFEYMTPAEQTKLLIDYQQYLSADYPLSFNVRQDWVIKQLKKIMNDTNQTKLQLIIDQLEQNQIDLNDLKEQIKMIRQEEEG
;
A
#
# COMPACT_ATOMS: atom_id res chain seq x y z
N MET A 1 -11.29 -2.82 -8.47
CA MET A 1 -9.90 -3.27 -8.22
C MET A 1 -9.90 -4.22 -7.03
N LYS A 2 -9.25 -5.37 -7.16
CA LYS A 2 -9.10 -6.38 -6.08
C LYS A 2 -7.65 -6.37 -5.59
N THR A 3 -7.46 -6.32 -4.29
CA THR A 3 -6.14 -6.26 -3.65
C THR A 3 -5.86 -7.52 -2.84
N LEU A 4 -4.71 -8.14 -3.07
CA LEU A 4 -4.18 -9.24 -2.29
C LEU A 4 -3.08 -8.72 -1.36
N VAL A 5 -3.23 -8.91 -0.07
CA VAL A 5 -2.20 -8.63 0.94
C VAL A 5 -1.58 -9.95 1.37
N ILE A 6 -0.34 -10.19 0.95
CA ILE A 6 0.47 -11.35 1.34
C ILE A 6 1.27 -10.95 2.57
N VAL A 7 0.95 -11.57 3.70
CA VAL A 7 1.51 -11.22 5.01
C VAL A 7 2.50 -12.29 5.43
N SER A 8 3.72 -11.86 5.74
CA SER A 8 4.74 -12.71 6.34
C SER A 8 5.21 -12.08 7.65
N HIS A 9 5.05 -12.79 8.77
CA HIS A 9 5.47 -12.35 10.09
C HIS A 9 5.80 -13.56 10.96
N PRO A 10 7.01 -13.68 11.54
CA PRO A 10 7.39 -14.85 12.33
C PRO A 10 6.51 -15.08 13.56
N GLU A 11 6.13 -13.98 14.23
CA GLU A 11 5.30 -13.99 15.43
C GLU A 11 3.94 -13.32 15.14
N TYR A 12 3.25 -13.82 14.11
CA TYR A 12 2.04 -13.18 13.58
C TYR A 12 0.94 -12.99 14.63
N HIS A 13 0.69 -14.00 15.45
CA HIS A 13 -0.41 -13.99 16.42
C HIS A 13 -0.17 -13.04 17.61
N ASP A 14 1.10 -12.75 17.91
CA ASP A 14 1.50 -11.89 19.02
C ASP A 14 1.79 -10.44 18.58
N SER A 15 1.76 -10.17 17.27
CA SER A 15 2.03 -8.85 16.71
C SER A 15 0.84 -7.90 16.83
N GLY A 16 0.97 -6.90 17.72
CA GLY A 16 -0.01 -5.80 17.83
C GLY A 16 -0.22 -5.06 16.53
N THR A 17 0.87 -4.80 15.78
CA THR A 17 0.81 -4.12 14.47
C THR A 17 0.04 -4.93 13.44
N GLN A 18 0.31 -6.24 13.31
CA GLN A 18 -0.41 -7.08 12.34
C GLN A 18 -1.90 -7.22 12.73
N GLY A 19 -2.20 -7.33 14.01
CA GLY A 19 -3.58 -7.32 14.52
C GLY A 19 -4.33 -6.02 14.19
N PHE A 20 -3.66 -4.86 14.32
CA PHE A 20 -4.22 -3.57 13.92
C PHE A 20 -4.48 -3.50 12.42
N LEU A 21 -3.48 -3.84 11.59
CA LEU A 21 -3.58 -3.80 10.13
C LEU A 21 -4.65 -4.77 9.60
N LYS A 22 -4.78 -5.96 10.19
CA LYS A 22 -5.84 -6.90 9.82
C LYS A 22 -7.22 -6.33 10.10
N ARG A 23 -7.45 -5.76 11.30
CA ARG A 23 -8.71 -5.07 11.61
C ARG A 23 -8.98 -3.89 10.67
N ALA A 24 -7.93 -3.18 10.24
CA ALA A 24 -8.06 -2.11 9.28
C ALA A 24 -8.57 -2.56 7.90
N THR A 25 -8.46 -3.84 7.55
CA THR A 25 -9.04 -4.38 6.32
C THR A 25 -10.51 -4.78 6.46
N GLU A 26 -11.04 -4.85 7.68
CA GLU A 26 -12.46 -5.14 7.91
C GLU A 26 -13.33 -4.04 7.28
N GLY A 27 -14.30 -4.45 6.46
CA GLY A 27 -15.14 -3.52 5.69
C GLY A 27 -14.59 -3.10 4.32
N LEU A 28 -13.39 -3.55 3.93
CA LEU A 28 -12.87 -3.42 2.58
C LEU A 28 -13.23 -4.66 1.74
N GLU A 29 -14.34 -4.59 1.00
CA GLU A 29 -14.95 -5.73 0.29
C GLU A 29 -14.03 -6.42 -0.74
N ASN A 30 -13.05 -5.70 -1.28
CA ASN A 30 -12.18 -6.17 -2.35
C ASN A 30 -10.72 -6.39 -1.90
N VAL A 31 -10.49 -6.60 -0.60
CA VAL A 31 -9.17 -6.88 -0.03
C VAL A 31 -9.15 -8.31 0.51
N THR A 32 -8.23 -9.10 0.01
CA THR A 32 -7.96 -10.46 0.47
C THR A 32 -6.72 -10.45 1.35
N TRP A 33 -6.86 -10.90 2.59
CA TRP A 33 -5.75 -11.07 3.52
C TRP A 33 -5.25 -12.50 3.48
N HIS A 34 -4.01 -12.69 3.09
CA HIS A 34 -3.37 -13.99 2.96
C HIS A 34 -2.09 -14.06 3.79
N TYR A 35 -2.15 -14.79 4.91
CA TYR A 35 -1.01 -15.00 5.79
C TYR A 35 -0.21 -16.23 5.36
N LEU A 36 1.11 -16.07 5.22
CA LEU A 36 2.03 -17.15 4.91
C LEU A 36 2.41 -17.89 6.21
N SER A 37 1.82 -19.06 6.42
CA SER A 37 2.14 -19.91 7.55
C SER A 37 3.35 -20.81 7.25
N GLU A 38 4.29 -20.92 8.19
CA GLU A 38 5.42 -21.84 8.07
C GLU A 38 5.00 -23.32 8.22
N SER A 39 3.86 -23.56 8.87
CA SER A 39 3.36 -24.91 9.16
C SER A 39 2.52 -25.50 8.02
N GLU A 40 2.10 -24.70 7.06
CA GLU A 40 1.26 -25.16 5.96
C GLU A 40 2.08 -25.59 4.75
N GLN A 41 1.64 -26.66 4.10
CA GLN A 41 2.25 -27.09 2.85
C GLN A 41 1.86 -26.12 1.73
N LEU A 42 2.86 -25.55 1.06
CA LEU A 42 2.66 -24.59 -0.01
C LEU A 42 2.09 -25.26 -1.26
N ASP A 43 0.89 -24.83 -1.68
CA ASP A 43 0.32 -25.17 -2.99
C ASP A 43 0.63 -24.06 -4.00
N ILE A 44 1.69 -24.25 -4.76
CA ILE A 44 2.16 -23.27 -5.76
C ILE A 44 1.07 -22.90 -6.76
N THR A 45 0.26 -23.85 -7.19
CA THR A 45 -0.82 -23.61 -8.17
C THR A 45 -1.93 -22.76 -7.58
N ALA A 46 -2.30 -23.01 -6.34
CA ALA A 46 -3.28 -22.19 -5.63
C ALA A 46 -2.77 -20.75 -5.41
N GLU A 47 -1.51 -20.58 -5.02
CA GLU A 47 -0.87 -19.27 -4.84
C GLU A 47 -0.81 -18.48 -6.16
N GLN A 48 -0.38 -19.11 -7.24
CA GLN A 48 -0.37 -18.46 -8.56
C GLN A 48 -1.77 -18.07 -9.02
N LYS A 49 -2.78 -18.92 -8.78
CA LYS A 49 -4.17 -18.60 -9.08
C LYS A 49 -4.66 -17.40 -8.24
N LEU A 50 -4.29 -17.36 -6.98
CA LEU A 50 -4.62 -16.24 -6.09
C LEU A 50 -4.01 -14.92 -6.61
N LEU A 51 -2.75 -14.93 -7.01
CA LEU A 51 -2.08 -13.78 -7.64
C LEU A 51 -2.78 -13.33 -8.92
N MET A 52 -3.22 -14.25 -9.78
CA MET A 52 -3.91 -13.92 -11.02
C MET A 52 -5.26 -13.25 -10.81
N GLN A 53 -5.98 -13.59 -9.73
CA GLN A 53 -7.33 -13.09 -9.43
C GLN A 53 -7.36 -11.64 -8.91
N HIS A 54 -6.20 -11.05 -8.59
CA HIS A 54 -6.10 -9.73 -8.00
C HIS A 54 -5.37 -8.76 -8.94
N ASP A 55 -5.75 -7.49 -8.85
CA ASP A 55 -5.19 -6.41 -9.66
C ASP A 55 -3.99 -5.74 -8.99
N ARG A 56 -3.99 -5.74 -7.64
CA ARG A 56 -2.94 -5.19 -6.78
C ARG A 56 -2.44 -6.27 -5.85
N ILE A 57 -1.11 -6.38 -5.73
CA ILE A 57 -0.42 -7.33 -4.86
C ILE A 57 0.40 -6.52 -3.86
N ILE A 58 0.20 -6.77 -2.58
CA ILE A 58 0.94 -6.12 -1.50
C ILE A 58 1.72 -7.17 -0.72
N PHE A 59 3.03 -6.98 -0.61
CA PHE A 59 3.83 -7.74 0.35
C PHE A 59 3.88 -6.96 1.65
N GLN A 60 3.45 -7.58 2.75
CA GLN A 60 3.41 -6.98 4.07
C GLN A 60 4.25 -7.78 5.06
N PHE A 61 5.29 -7.13 5.62
CA PHE A 61 6.28 -7.80 6.47
C PHE A 61 7.01 -6.84 7.40
N PRO A 62 7.51 -7.30 8.56
CA PRO A 62 8.49 -6.56 9.34
C PRO A 62 9.85 -6.64 8.66
N MET A 63 10.59 -5.53 8.65
CA MET A 63 11.95 -5.50 8.11
C MET A 63 12.92 -6.14 9.12
N TYR A 64 13.44 -7.29 8.78
CA TYR A 64 14.46 -7.99 9.54
C TYR A 64 15.76 -8.03 8.74
N TRP A 65 16.83 -7.51 9.35
CA TRP A 65 18.14 -7.46 8.69
C TRP A 65 18.06 -6.87 7.29
N TYR A 66 17.37 -5.73 7.17
CA TYR A 66 17.17 -4.97 5.91
C TYR A 66 16.44 -5.76 4.81
N SER A 67 15.69 -6.80 5.17
CA SER A 67 14.96 -7.64 4.22
C SER A 67 13.64 -8.12 4.81
N ALA A 68 12.87 -8.88 4.00
CA ALA A 68 11.70 -9.60 4.50
C ALA A 68 12.10 -10.86 5.29
N PRO A 69 11.20 -11.40 6.11
CA PRO A 69 11.37 -12.70 6.75
C PRO A 69 11.60 -13.83 5.72
N ALA A 70 12.34 -14.86 6.15
CA ALA A 70 12.70 -16.01 5.30
C ALA A 70 11.48 -16.70 4.67
N THR A 71 10.34 -16.74 5.36
CA THR A 71 9.08 -17.31 4.87
C THR A 71 8.61 -16.63 3.59
N LEU A 72 8.67 -15.27 3.52
CA LEU A 72 8.31 -14.56 2.30
C LEU A 72 9.29 -14.86 1.17
N LYS A 73 10.60 -14.86 1.46
CA LYS A 73 11.60 -15.15 0.43
C LYS A 73 11.46 -16.56 -0.12
N LYS A 74 11.21 -17.55 0.75
CA LYS A 74 10.93 -18.92 0.31
C LYS A 74 9.69 -18.98 -0.58
N TRP A 75 8.61 -18.30 -0.18
CA TRP A 75 7.39 -18.21 -0.98
C TRP A 75 7.66 -17.59 -2.35
N GLU A 76 8.43 -16.49 -2.41
CA GLU A 76 8.84 -15.87 -3.67
C GLU A 76 9.56 -16.86 -4.59
N ASP A 77 10.55 -17.59 -4.07
CA ASP A 77 11.36 -18.52 -4.85
C ASP A 77 10.55 -19.71 -5.40
N ASP A 78 9.56 -20.17 -4.62
CA ASP A 78 8.73 -21.32 -5.01
C ASP A 78 7.59 -20.91 -5.96
N VAL A 79 6.91 -19.78 -5.70
CA VAL A 79 5.70 -19.37 -6.41
C VAL A 79 5.98 -18.54 -7.64
N LEU A 80 6.96 -17.61 -7.57
CA LEU A 80 7.28 -16.69 -8.65
C LEU A 80 8.22 -17.35 -9.68
N THR A 81 7.79 -18.48 -10.23
CA THR A 81 8.55 -19.18 -11.26
C THR A 81 8.78 -18.30 -12.48
N ARG A 82 9.84 -18.57 -13.24
CA ARG A 82 10.22 -17.78 -14.41
C ARG A 82 9.08 -17.64 -15.43
N ALA A 83 8.45 -18.75 -15.80
CA ALA A 83 7.38 -18.78 -16.78
C ALA A 83 6.12 -18.01 -16.30
N PHE A 84 5.84 -18.03 -15.00
CA PHE A 84 4.71 -17.32 -14.40
C PHE A 84 4.96 -15.81 -14.28
N THR A 85 6.20 -15.40 -13.96
CA THR A 85 6.52 -14.05 -13.52
C THR A 85 7.08 -13.18 -14.64
N PHE A 86 7.93 -13.71 -15.53
CA PHE A 86 8.69 -12.89 -16.47
C PHE A 86 7.83 -12.35 -17.61
N LYS A 87 7.70 -11.03 -17.70
CA LYS A 87 6.92 -10.33 -18.74
C LYS A 87 7.24 -10.81 -20.16
N ASN A 88 8.52 -11.02 -20.49
CA ASN A 88 8.97 -11.44 -21.82
C ASN A 88 8.54 -12.86 -22.17
N GLU A 89 8.11 -13.65 -21.19
CA GLU A 89 7.64 -15.03 -21.35
C GLU A 89 6.12 -15.14 -21.18
N LYS A 90 5.38 -14.05 -21.39
CA LYS A 90 3.93 -13.94 -21.18
C LYS A 90 3.52 -14.11 -19.71
N GLY A 91 4.38 -13.66 -18.79
CA GLY A 91 4.13 -13.72 -17.35
C GLY A 91 2.80 -13.09 -16.96
N MET A 92 2.15 -13.72 -15.97
CA MET A 92 0.76 -13.44 -15.59
C MET A 92 0.61 -12.20 -14.69
N LEU A 93 1.71 -11.57 -14.27
CA LEU A 93 1.71 -10.43 -13.35
C LEU A 93 1.78 -9.07 -14.05
N ALA A 94 1.99 -9.05 -15.36
CA ALA A 94 2.18 -7.81 -16.12
C ALA A 94 0.96 -6.87 -16.01
N GLY A 95 1.24 -5.60 -15.76
CA GLY A 95 0.22 -4.55 -15.62
C GLY A 95 -0.41 -4.42 -14.22
N LYS A 96 -0.24 -5.42 -13.35
CA LYS A 96 -0.71 -5.35 -11.96
C LYS A 96 0.08 -4.31 -11.14
N GLU A 97 -0.54 -3.78 -10.10
CA GLU A 97 0.14 -2.93 -9.12
C GLU A 97 0.84 -3.79 -8.07
N PHE A 98 2.05 -3.39 -7.68
CA PHE A 98 2.83 -4.09 -6.68
C PHE A 98 3.32 -3.10 -5.61
N GLY A 99 2.95 -3.33 -4.37
CA GLY A 99 3.28 -2.46 -3.24
C GLY A 99 3.93 -3.23 -2.09
N ILE A 100 4.65 -2.47 -1.26
CA ILE A 100 5.26 -2.98 -0.03
C ILE A 100 4.67 -2.23 1.17
N VAL A 101 4.26 -2.98 2.17
CA VAL A 101 3.97 -2.47 3.52
C VAL A 101 5.00 -3.09 4.45
N THR A 102 5.86 -2.26 5.03
CA THR A 102 6.90 -2.76 5.95
C THR A 102 6.86 -2.05 7.29
N THR A 103 7.10 -2.79 8.36
CA THR A 103 7.17 -2.26 9.73
C THR A 103 8.61 -2.19 10.20
N LEU A 104 8.95 -1.12 10.92
CA LEU A 104 10.28 -0.82 11.44
C LEU A 104 10.21 -0.60 12.95
N GLY A 105 11.17 -1.16 13.69
CA GLY A 105 11.37 -0.87 15.10
C GLY A 105 12.07 0.47 15.37
N TYR A 106 12.75 1.02 14.36
CA TYR A 106 13.48 2.28 14.44
C TYR A 106 12.75 3.42 13.73
N PRO A 107 13.06 4.70 14.03
CA PRO A 107 12.49 5.84 13.34
C PRO A 107 12.79 5.82 11.85
N GLU A 108 11.81 6.09 11.00
CA GLU A 108 12.00 6.14 9.54
C GLU A 108 13.08 7.16 9.12
N LYS A 109 13.21 8.27 9.88
CA LYS A 109 14.24 9.29 9.63
C LYS A 109 15.67 8.78 9.70
N ASP A 110 15.90 7.65 10.38
CA ASP A 110 17.23 7.04 10.49
C ASP A 110 17.62 6.28 9.22
N PHE A 111 16.64 5.98 8.35
CA PHE A 111 16.81 5.29 7.07
C PHE A 111 17.00 6.31 5.92
N GLN A 112 18.11 7.00 5.92
CA GLN A 112 18.50 7.89 4.83
C GLN A 112 20.03 8.02 4.77
N ALA A 113 20.55 8.51 3.65
CA ALA A 113 21.98 8.74 3.49
C ALA A 113 22.48 9.74 4.54
N GLY A 114 23.52 9.36 5.29
CA GLY A 114 24.10 10.18 6.35
C GLY A 114 23.38 10.10 7.70
N ALA A 115 22.28 9.37 7.82
CA ALA A 115 21.64 9.04 9.11
C ALA A 115 22.20 7.74 9.70
N THR A 116 21.65 7.31 10.83
CA THR A 116 22.17 6.17 11.62
C THR A 116 22.26 4.87 10.82
N GLU A 117 21.25 4.54 10.02
CA GLU A 117 21.22 3.33 9.22
C GLU A 117 22.05 3.45 7.92
N GLY A 118 22.29 4.66 7.43
CA GLY A 118 23.14 4.96 6.27
C GLY A 118 22.54 4.63 4.91
N PHE A 119 21.38 3.96 4.87
CA PHE A 119 20.66 3.57 3.65
C PHE A 119 19.20 4.00 3.72
N SER A 120 18.68 4.46 2.61
CA SER A 120 17.24 4.78 2.50
C SER A 120 16.40 3.50 2.35
N ILE A 121 15.14 3.57 2.76
CA ILE A 121 14.16 2.49 2.51
C ILE A 121 14.09 2.13 1.02
N SER A 122 14.19 3.13 0.14
CA SER A 122 14.16 2.91 -1.31
C SER A 122 15.36 2.10 -1.81
N GLU A 123 16.53 2.23 -1.20
CA GLU A 123 17.73 1.42 -1.51
C GLU A 123 17.59 0.01 -0.97
N ILE A 124 17.09 -0.15 0.25
CA ILE A 124 16.86 -1.46 0.87
C ILE A 124 15.83 -2.27 0.06
N LEU A 125 14.79 -1.63 -0.47
CA LEU A 125 13.73 -2.29 -1.24
C LEU A 125 14.02 -2.43 -2.74
N VAL A 126 15.25 -2.20 -3.20
CA VAL A 126 15.67 -2.41 -4.60
C VAL A 126 15.31 -3.80 -5.14
N PRO A 127 15.46 -4.93 -4.40
CA PRO A 127 15.08 -6.24 -4.90
C PRO A 127 13.60 -6.33 -5.34
N TYR A 128 12.68 -5.71 -4.59
CA TYR A 128 11.26 -5.70 -4.94
C TYR A 128 10.95 -4.80 -6.14
N ARG A 129 11.66 -3.68 -6.28
CA ARG A 129 11.55 -2.83 -7.48
C ARG A 129 12.05 -3.58 -8.72
N ALA A 130 13.14 -4.33 -8.58
CA ALA A 130 13.68 -5.17 -9.65
C ALA A 130 12.70 -6.29 -10.04
N LEU A 131 12.08 -6.95 -9.05
CA LEU A 131 11.02 -7.93 -9.27
C LEU A 131 9.84 -7.33 -10.04
N ALA A 132 9.33 -6.17 -9.59
CA ALA A 132 8.23 -5.47 -10.26
C ALA A 132 8.58 -5.14 -11.72
N HIS A 133 9.77 -4.59 -11.95
CA HIS A 133 10.26 -4.26 -13.30
C HIS A 133 10.32 -5.52 -14.18
N ARG A 134 10.89 -6.61 -13.67
CA ARG A 134 11.04 -7.86 -14.43
C ARG A 134 9.70 -8.52 -14.74
N ALA A 135 8.77 -8.46 -13.80
CA ALA A 135 7.41 -8.98 -13.96
C ALA A 135 6.48 -8.06 -14.80
N GLY A 136 6.91 -6.83 -15.09
CA GLY A 136 6.11 -5.83 -15.78
C GLY A 136 4.97 -5.25 -14.91
N MET A 137 5.12 -5.30 -13.59
CA MET A 137 4.21 -4.70 -12.63
C MET A 137 4.51 -3.20 -12.43
N LYS A 138 3.52 -2.45 -11.98
CA LYS A 138 3.66 -1.04 -11.57
C LYS A 138 4.04 -0.99 -10.10
N PHE A 139 5.30 -0.64 -9.80
CA PHE A 139 5.76 -0.53 -8.42
C PHE A 139 5.16 0.71 -7.75
N MET A 140 4.52 0.51 -6.59
CA MET A 140 3.94 1.56 -5.77
C MET A 140 4.99 2.08 -4.77
N SER A 141 4.89 3.36 -4.38
CA SER A 141 5.69 3.88 -3.27
C SER A 141 5.40 3.06 -2.00
N PRO A 142 6.43 2.56 -1.30
CA PRO A 142 6.22 1.74 -0.11
C PRO A 142 5.46 2.50 0.98
N LEU A 143 4.61 1.80 1.72
CA LEU A 143 4.04 2.27 2.97
C LEU A 143 4.91 1.76 4.13
N VAL A 144 5.59 2.69 4.78
CA VAL A 144 6.49 2.40 5.91
C VAL A 144 5.77 2.70 7.22
N ILE A 145 5.78 1.76 8.16
CA ILE A 145 5.17 1.89 9.48
C ILE A 145 6.29 1.80 10.51
N SER A 146 6.72 2.96 10.99
CA SER A 146 7.81 3.07 11.95
C SER A 146 7.26 3.14 13.37
N GLN A 147 7.87 2.38 14.29
CA GLN A 147 7.64 2.47 15.72
C GLN A 147 6.14 2.44 16.13
N PHE A 148 5.37 1.52 15.58
CA PHE A 148 3.92 1.44 15.79
C PHE A 148 3.50 1.47 17.26
N GLU A 149 4.25 0.77 18.12
CA GLU A 149 3.96 0.68 19.58
C GLU A 149 4.08 2.04 20.30
N TYR A 150 4.77 3.01 19.71
CA TYR A 150 4.93 4.36 20.25
C TYR A 150 4.00 5.39 19.62
N MET A 151 3.16 4.98 18.67
CA MET A 151 2.21 5.87 17.99
C MET A 151 1.10 6.33 18.95
N THR A 152 0.82 7.61 18.92
CA THR A 152 -0.35 8.20 19.57
C THR A 152 -1.65 7.72 18.88
N PRO A 153 -2.82 7.81 19.54
CA PRO A 153 -4.11 7.49 18.91
C PRO A 153 -4.38 8.28 17.61
N ALA A 154 -3.92 9.51 17.53
CA ALA A 154 -4.06 10.32 16.31
C ALA A 154 -3.20 9.78 15.15
N GLU A 155 -1.96 9.37 15.44
CA GLU A 155 -1.07 8.74 14.45
C GLU A 155 -1.59 7.38 14.01
N GLN A 156 -2.13 6.58 14.93
CA GLN A 156 -2.79 5.32 14.58
C GLN A 156 -4.03 5.54 13.71
N THR A 157 -4.82 6.58 13.98
CA THR A 157 -5.97 6.94 13.14
C THR A 157 -5.53 7.35 11.73
N LYS A 158 -4.46 8.15 11.64
CA LYS A 158 -3.86 8.52 10.35
C LYS A 158 -3.36 7.29 9.61
N LEU A 159 -2.63 6.40 10.28
CA LEU A 159 -2.14 5.14 9.70
C LEU A 159 -3.30 4.28 9.19
N LEU A 160 -4.40 4.17 9.94
CA LEU A 160 -5.60 3.45 9.52
C LEU A 160 -6.08 3.94 8.15
N ILE A 161 -6.23 5.26 8.00
CA ILE A 161 -6.70 5.89 6.77
C ILE A 161 -5.67 5.68 5.63
N ASP A 162 -4.40 5.96 5.89
CA ASP A 162 -3.32 5.80 4.89
C ASP A 162 -3.23 4.35 4.40
N TYR A 163 -3.34 3.38 5.30
CA TYR A 163 -3.32 1.96 4.97
C TYR A 163 -4.54 1.54 4.15
N GLN A 164 -5.74 1.95 4.56
CA GLN A 164 -6.96 1.67 3.79
C GLN A 164 -6.92 2.29 2.39
N GLN A 165 -6.41 3.52 2.25
CA GLN A 165 -6.19 4.16 0.95
C GLN A 165 -5.15 3.40 0.12
N TYR A 166 -4.05 2.96 0.73
CA TYR A 166 -3.01 2.19 0.06
C TYR A 166 -3.55 0.89 -0.54
N LEU A 167 -4.50 0.25 0.15
CA LEU A 167 -5.12 -1.00 -0.29
C LEU A 167 -6.26 -0.81 -1.30
N SER A 168 -6.99 0.32 -1.28
CA SER A 168 -8.28 0.39 -1.97
C SER A 168 -8.51 1.64 -2.81
N ALA A 169 -7.67 2.68 -2.70
CA ALA A 169 -7.73 3.84 -3.58
C ALA A 169 -6.97 3.59 -4.89
N ASP A 170 -7.28 4.35 -5.93
CA ASP A 170 -6.54 4.30 -7.18
C ASP A 170 -5.10 4.80 -7.00
N TYR A 171 -4.16 4.28 -7.80
CA TYR A 171 -2.76 4.69 -7.75
C TYR A 171 -2.36 5.45 -9.02
N PRO A 172 -1.57 6.53 -8.92
CA PRO A 172 -0.86 7.06 -7.75
C PRO A 172 -1.76 7.79 -6.76
N LEU A 173 -1.44 7.68 -5.47
CA LEU A 173 -2.16 8.31 -4.35
C LEU A 173 -1.96 9.84 -4.33
N SER A 174 -2.43 10.53 -5.36
CA SER A 174 -2.44 11.98 -5.42
C SER A 174 -3.40 12.58 -4.37
N PHE A 175 -3.30 13.88 -4.13
CA PHE A 175 -4.23 14.58 -3.23
C PHE A 175 -5.70 14.34 -3.65
N ASN A 176 -6.01 14.51 -4.93
CA ASN A 176 -7.38 14.32 -5.45
C ASN A 176 -7.86 12.88 -5.24
N VAL A 177 -7.03 11.88 -5.55
CA VAL A 177 -7.38 10.47 -5.35
C VAL A 177 -7.68 10.15 -3.88
N ARG A 178 -6.86 10.69 -2.96
CA ARG A 178 -7.09 10.53 -1.52
C ARG A 178 -8.40 11.17 -1.07
N GLN A 179 -8.69 12.36 -1.58
CA GLN A 179 -9.92 13.10 -1.27
C GLN A 179 -11.15 12.39 -1.82
N ASP A 180 -11.13 11.95 -3.09
CA ASP A 180 -12.21 11.19 -3.71
C ASP A 180 -12.50 9.90 -2.94
N TRP A 181 -11.43 9.22 -2.48
CA TRP A 181 -11.58 8.03 -1.64
C TRP A 181 -12.29 8.37 -0.32
N VAL A 182 -11.90 9.45 0.37
CA VAL A 182 -12.56 9.88 1.63
C VAL A 182 -14.02 10.18 1.38
N ILE A 183 -14.35 10.97 0.35
CA ILE A 183 -15.74 11.28 -0.02
C ILE A 183 -16.54 10.00 -0.25
N LYS A 184 -15.96 9.03 -0.98
CA LYS A 184 -16.59 7.73 -1.22
C LYS A 184 -16.87 6.95 0.08
N GLN A 185 -15.94 6.96 1.06
CA GLN A 185 -16.18 6.31 2.35
C GLN A 185 -17.24 7.04 3.17
N LEU A 186 -17.22 8.39 3.20
CA LEU A 186 -18.25 9.18 3.89
C LEU A 186 -19.65 8.89 3.32
N LYS A 187 -19.77 8.81 1.99
CA LYS A 187 -21.05 8.46 1.32
C LYS A 187 -21.53 7.04 1.70
N LYS A 188 -20.64 6.08 1.96
CA LYS A 188 -21.02 4.72 2.39
C LYS A 188 -21.57 4.63 3.81
N ILE A 189 -21.07 5.46 4.73
CA ILE A 189 -21.51 5.47 6.14
C ILE A 189 -22.64 6.45 6.41
N MET A 190 -23.10 7.17 5.38
CA MET A 190 -24.22 8.12 5.48
C MET A 190 -25.53 7.40 5.76
N ASN A 191 -26.29 7.91 6.72
CA ASN A 191 -27.62 7.43 7.11
C ASN A 191 -28.46 8.60 7.61
N ASP A 192 -29.74 8.37 7.92
CA ASP A 192 -30.70 9.41 8.29
C ASP A 192 -30.27 10.26 9.50
N THR A 193 -29.47 9.71 10.40
CA THR A 193 -29.01 10.40 11.62
C THR A 193 -27.79 11.30 11.40
N ASN A 194 -26.95 11.00 10.40
CA ASN A 194 -25.70 11.73 10.16
C ASN A 194 -25.63 12.45 8.80
N GLN A 195 -26.64 12.26 7.93
CA GLN A 195 -26.66 12.75 6.55
C GLN A 195 -26.31 14.23 6.45
N THR A 196 -26.99 15.09 7.21
CA THR A 196 -26.78 16.55 7.13
C THR A 196 -25.34 16.94 7.46
N LYS A 197 -24.75 16.33 8.50
CA LYS A 197 -23.37 16.63 8.91
C LYS A 197 -22.35 16.12 7.88
N LEU A 198 -22.53 14.90 7.41
CA LEU A 198 -21.62 14.32 6.44
C LEU A 198 -21.72 15.02 5.08
N GLN A 199 -22.93 15.45 4.66
CA GLN A 199 -23.10 16.19 3.42
C GLN A 199 -22.34 17.52 3.47
N LEU A 200 -22.42 18.27 4.57
CA LEU A 200 -21.65 19.52 4.73
C LEU A 200 -20.15 19.30 4.62
N ILE A 201 -19.63 18.19 5.18
CA ILE A 201 -18.21 17.85 5.05
C ILE A 201 -17.86 17.52 3.60
N ILE A 202 -18.71 16.74 2.92
CA ILE A 202 -18.50 16.36 1.52
C ILE A 202 -18.51 17.61 0.64
N ASP A 203 -19.50 18.49 0.78
CA ASP A 203 -19.62 19.72 0.01
C ASP A 203 -18.38 20.62 0.19
N GLN A 204 -17.86 20.71 1.42
CA GLN A 204 -16.64 21.47 1.69
C GLN A 204 -15.40 20.82 1.04
N LEU A 205 -15.29 19.48 1.07
CA LEU A 205 -14.20 18.78 0.40
C LEU A 205 -14.27 18.97 -1.12
N GLU A 206 -15.45 18.83 -1.72
CA GLU A 206 -15.65 19.02 -3.16
C GLU A 206 -15.33 20.47 -3.57
N GLN A 207 -15.74 21.48 -2.77
CA GLN A 207 -15.38 22.87 -3.02
C GLN A 207 -13.88 23.14 -2.93
N ASN A 208 -13.20 22.62 -1.91
CA ASN A 208 -11.74 22.74 -1.77
C ASN A 208 -10.99 22.13 -2.97
N GLN A 209 -11.53 21.08 -3.58
CA GLN A 209 -10.95 20.46 -4.77
C GLN A 209 -11.07 21.37 -6.00
N ILE A 210 -12.23 22.03 -6.16
CA ILE A 210 -12.45 23.00 -7.23
C ILE A 210 -11.46 24.17 -7.07
N ASP A 211 -11.40 24.76 -5.88
CA ASP A 211 -10.50 25.88 -5.59
C ASP A 211 -9.03 25.54 -5.85
N LEU A 212 -8.60 24.32 -5.47
CA LEU A 212 -7.23 23.85 -5.73
C LEU A 212 -6.95 23.67 -7.22
N ASN A 213 -7.91 23.19 -7.99
CA ASN A 213 -7.74 23.02 -9.43
C ASN A 213 -7.66 24.39 -10.14
N ASP A 214 -8.50 25.34 -9.75
CA ASP A 214 -8.47 26.72 -10.26
C ASP A 214 -7.11 27.38 -9.98
N LEU A 215 -6.58 27.23 -8.76
CA LEU A 215 -5.24 27.72 -8.41
C LEU A 215 -4.13 27.08 -9.27
N LYS A 216 -4.21 25.78 -9.52
CA LYS A 216 -3.25 25.09 -10.40
C LYS A 216 -3.29 25.59 -11.83
N GLU A 217 -4.48 25.89 -12.36
CA GLU A 217 -4.63 26.46 -13.68
C GLU A 217 -4.07 27.88 -13.77
N GLN A 218 -4.34 28.70 -12.76
CA GLN A 218 -3.76 30.05 -12.67
C GLN A 218 -2.22 30.01 -12.66
N ILE A 219 -1.62 29.13 -11.84
CA ILE A 219 -0.16 28.97 -11.80
C ILE A 219 0.38 28.53 -13.18
N LYS A 220 -0.33 27.64 -13.87
CA LYS A 220 0.07 27.19 -15.21
C LYS A 220 0.04 28.32 -16.23
N MET A 221 -0.96 29.18 -16.18
CA MET A 221 -1.06 30.37 -17.08
C MET A 221 0.11 31.34 -16.80
N ILE A 222 0.38 31.66 -15.53
CA ILE A 222 1.49 32.56 -15.16
C ILE A 222 2.82 32.03 -15.67
N ARG A 223 3.11 30.73 -15.52
CA ARG A 223 4.34 30.13 -16.01
C ARG A 223 4.47 30.17 -17.53
N GLN A 224 3.38 30.03 -18.28
CA GLN A 224 3.37 30.13 -19.73
C GLN A 224 3.61 31.56 -20.21
N GLU A 225 3.17 32.56 -19.45
CA GLU A 225 3.44 33.99 -19.72
C GLU A 225 4.90 34.39 -19.42
N GLU A 226 5.56 33.72 -18.48
CA GLU A 226 6.98 33.97 -18.13
C GLU A 226 7.97 33.29 -19.12
N GLU A 227 7.54 32.24 -19.80
CA GLU A 227 8.37 31.45 -20.74
C GLU A 227 8.23 31.94 -22.22
N GLY A 228 7.35 32.88 -22.52
CA GLY A 228 7.08 33.45 -23.86
C GLY A 228 7.65 34.85 -24.00
#